data_51d331d33618f1b8787988cf8787b565
#
_entry.id   51d331d33618f1b8787988cf8787b565
#
_cell.length_a   1.000
_cell.length_b   1.000
_cell.length_c   1.000
_cell.angle_alpha   90.00
_cell.angle_beta   90.00
_cell.angle_gamma   90.00
#
_symmetry.space_group_name_H-M   'P 1'
#
loop_
_entity.id
_entity.type
_entity.pdbx_description
1 polymer ?
#
loop_
_entity_poly.entity_id
_entity_poly.type
_entity_poly.pdbx_seq_one_letter_code
_entity_poly.pdbx_strand_id
1 'polypeptide(L)'
;VYKSQLIGCHIYDGNSTVWTYVKSDSDGFNRVILIDEGIDPNQAGRAVRNLLELATYRSMTLLAWPVARALLSDISELEQSLNKTGERLKKLETLEDEQKLMAELISEASKVEKLISDNSFRFSAMQAYFKITESRLEMLREQKIPTIRTLKEFHVRRFIPAYDTCMSVVKRKYNLSDRVS
;
A
#
# COMPACT_ATOMS: atom_id res chain seq x y z
N VAL A 1 1.41 22.40 -9.19
CA VAL A 1 2.15 23.11 -8.12
C VAL A 1 1.70 22.52 -6.79
N TYR A 2 2.40 21.47 -6.28
CA TYR A 2 2.14 20.97 -4.93
C TYR A 2 2.77 21.93 -3.94
N LYS A 3 1.96 22.76 -3.31
CA LYS A 3 2.40 23.50 -2.12
C LYS A 3 2.87 22.46 -1.12
N SER A 4 4.16 22.46 -0.77
CA SER A 4 4.73 21.69 0.32
C SER A 4 3.96 22.06 1.59
N GLN A 5 3.14 21.14 2.10
CA GLN A 5 2.37 21.39 3.31
C GLN A 5 3.24 21.01 4.49
N LEU A 6 3.55 21.99 5.30
CA LEU A 6 4.15 21.79 6.60
C LEU A 6 3.22 20.91 7.45
N ILE A 7 3.79 19.92 8.07
CA ILE A 7 3.15 19.01 8.99
C ILE A 7 3.78 19.24 10.35
N GLY A 8 2.97 19.32 11.39
CA GLY A 8 3.45 19.51 12.75
C GLY A 8 2.44 19.01 13.78
N CYS A 9 2.94 18.44 14.84
CA CYS A 9 2.13 17.98 15.96
C CYS A 9 2.97 17.92 17.22
N HIS A 10 2.32 18.06 18.37
CA HIS A 10 2.92 17.64 19.63
C HIS A 10 2.87 16.13 19.72
N ILE A 11 3.87 15.52 20.32
CA ILE A 11 3.97 14.08 20.53
C ILE A 11 4.29 13.78 21.99
N TYR A 12 4.06 12.51 22.40
CA TYR A 12 4.26 12.05 23.79
C TYR A 12 3.59 12.97 24.81
N ASP A 13 2.29 13.20 24.59
CA ASP A 13 1.44 13.99 25.50
C ASP A 13 1.87 15.47 25.64
N GLY A 14 2.49 16.02 24.62
CA GLY A 14 2.94 17.41 24.56
C GLY A 14 4.38 17.66 25.01
N ASN A 15 5.13 16.61 25.37
CA ASN A 15 6.52 16.76 25.83
C ASN A 15 7.54 16.97 24.69
N SER A 16 7.10 16.95 23.45
CA SER A 16 7.92 17.26 22.27
C SER A 16 7.06 17.70 21.11
N THR A 17 7.63 18.50 20.23
CA THR A 17 6.97 18.96 19.00
C THR A 17 7.76 18.51 17.77
N VAL A 18 7.05 17.94 16.78
CA VAL A 18 7.61 17.48 15.50
C VAL A 18 7.17 18.38 14.37
N TRP A 19 8.10 18.73 13.49
CA TRP A 19 7.85 19.44 12.23
C TRP A 19 8.49 18.71 11.06
N THR A 20 7.78 18.56 9.95
CA THR A 20 8.31 17.96 8.72
C THR A 20 7.51 18.40 7.49
N TYR A 21 8.12 18.30 6.31
CA TYR A 21 7.43 18.46 5.03
C TYR A 21 7.04 17.11 4.39
N VAL A 22 7.46 16.00 4.93
CA VAL A 22 7.25 14.64 4.39
C VAL A 22 7.59 14.51 2.89
N LYS A 23 8.44 15.38 2.40
CA LYS A 23 8.92 15.41 1.02
C LYS A 23 10.44 15.52 1.04
N SER A 24 11.08 14.73 0.18
CA SER A 24 12.53 14.86 -0.01
C SER A 24 12.88 16.22 -0.58
N ASP A 25 13.94 16.82 -0.06
CA ASP A 25 14.55 18.02 -0.60
C ASP A 25 15.32 17.72 -1.91
N SER A 26 16.02 18.74 -2.45
CA SER A 26 16.83 18.58 -3.66
C SER A 26 17.93 17.54 -3.54
N ASP A 27 18.39 17.27 -2.33
CA ASP A 27 19.47 16.35 -2.02
C ASP A 27 18.97 14.93 -1.71
N GLY A 28 17.64 14.72 -1.81
CA GLY A 28 17.00 13.42 -1.58
C GLY A 28 16.69 13.11 -0.11
N PHE A 29 16.91 14.05 0.81
CA PHE A 29 16.67 13.86 2.23
C PHE A 29 15.30 14.37 2.68
N ASN A 30 14.66 13.64 3.59
CA ASN A 30 13.51 14.11 4.34
C ASN A 30 14.00 14.77 5.64
N ARG A 31 13.58 16.01 5.87
CA ARG A 31 13.94 16.73 7.09
C ARG A 31 12.82 16.61 8.12
N VAL A 32 13.20 16.24 9.32
CA VAL A 32 12.34 16.21 10.50
C VAL A 32 13.01 17.02 11.59
N ILE A 33 12.29 17.96 12.16
CA ILE A 33 12.73 18.74 13.33
C ILE A 33 11.96 18.21 14.53
N LEU A 34 12.66 17.78 15.55
CA LEU A 34 12.12 17.38 16.84
C LEU A 34 12.56 18.41 17.88
N ILE A 35 11.59 19.07 18.50
CA ILE A 35 11.82 20.05 19.56
C ILE A 35 11.54 19.36 20.89
N ASP A 36 12.53 19.38 21.78
CA ASP A 36 12.40 18.87 23.15
C ASP A 36 11.71 19.93 24.03
N GLU A 37 10.61 19.56 24.64
CA GLU A 37 9.81 20.40 25.55
C GLU A 37 9.70 19.76 26.94
N GLY A 38 10.63 18.86 27.30
CA GLY A 38 10.67 18.15 28.57
C GLY A 38 10.51 16.64 28.46
N ILE A 39 10.91 16.04 27.32
CA ILE A 39 10.88 14.59 27.13
C ILE A 39 12.02 13.92 27.90
N ASP A 40 11.73 12.77 28.52
CA ASP A 40 12.76 11.91 29.11
C ASP A 40 13.78 11.46 28.05
N PRO A 41 15.10 11.44 28.34
CA PRO A 41 16.16 11.07 27.38
C PRO A 41 15.93 9.71 26.72
N ASN A 42 15.38 8.72 27.44
CA ASN A 42 15.06 7.41 26.87
C ASN A 42 13.85 7.50 25.93
N GLN A 43 12.90 8.38 26.21
CA GLN A 43 11.77 8.64 25.32
C GLN A 43 12.25 9.42 24.08
N ALA A 44 13.19 10.36 24.20
CA ALA A 44 13.75 11.08 23.06
C ALA A 44 14.37 10.13 22.03
N GLY A 45 15.17 9.17 22.46
CA GLY A 45 15.70 8.13 21.59
C GLY A 45 14.61 7.28 20.91
N ARG A 46 13.57 6.92 21.65
CA ARG A 46 12.41 6.22 21.06
C ARG A 46 11.63 7.07 20.08
N ALA A 47 11.49 8.38 20.35
CA ALA A 47 10.82 9.32 19.43
C ALA A 47 11.54 9.38 18.09
N VAL A 48 12.87 9.61 18.10
CA VAL A 48 13.70 9.63 16.89
C VAL A 48 13.57 8.32 16.13
N ARG A 49 13.72 7.18 16.81
CA ARG A 49 13.56 5.86 16.18
C ARG A 49 12.19 5.69 15.55
N ASN A 50 11.09 6.01 16.26
CA ASN A 50 9.73 5.85 15.73
C ASN A 50 9.48 6.74 14.51
N LEU A 51 10.02 7.96 14.47
CA LEU A 51 9.92 8.86 13.31
C LEU A 51 10.70 8.35 12.10
N LEU A 52 11.91 7.82 12.31
CA LEU A 52 12.72 7.20 11.25
C LEU A 52 12.07 5.93 10.72
N GLU A 53 11.58 5.06 11.60
CA GLU A 53 10.86 3.84 11.23
C GLU A 53 9.55 4.15 10.50
N LEU A 54 8.78 5.15 10.94
CA LEU A 54 7.58 5.62 10.26
C LEU A 54 7.89 6.04 8.81
N ALA A 55 8.95 6.82 8.60
CA ALA A 55 9.36 7.25 7.28
C ALA A 55 9.82 6.07 6.40
N THR A 56 10.62 5.17 6.98
CA THR A 56 11.17 3.99 6.29
C THR A 56 10.08 3.02 5.88
N TYR A 57 9.25 2.54 6.83
CA TYR A 57 8.23 1.53 6.54
C TYR A 57 7.11 2.06 5.65
N ARG A 58 6.77 3.36 5.75
CA ARG A 58 5.89 4.00 4.79
C ARG A 58 6.45 3.94 3.37
N SER A 59 7.72 4.26 3.19
CA SER A 59 8.38 4.19 1.88
C SER A 59 8.44 2.76 1.35
N MET A 60 8.76 1.78 2.20
CA MET A 60 8.77 0.36 1.83
C MET A 60 7.38 -0.15 1.44
N THR A 61 6.32 0.27 2.13
CA THR A 61 4.93 -0.03 1.75
C THR A 61 4.62 0.48 0.35
N LEU A 62 5.03 1.72 0.04
CA LEU A 62 4.75 2.36 -1.25
C LEU A 62 5.53 1.74 -2.44
N LEU A 63 6.54 0.89 -2.21
CA LEU A 63 7.20 0.13 -3.27
C LEU A 63 6.25 -0.85 -4.00
N ALA A 64 5.13 -1.22 -3.39
CA ALA A 64 4.11 -2.02 -4.05
C ALA A 64 3.23 -1.22 -5.03
N TRP A 65 3.15 0.11 -4.86
CA TRP A 65 2.28 0.98 -5.65
C TRP A 65 2.53 0.92 -7.17
N PRO A 66 3.77 1.09 -7.68
CA PRO A 66 4.02 0.99 -9.12
C PRO A 66 3.71 -0.40 -9.67
N VAL A 67 3.97 -1.46 -8.90
CA VAL A 67 3.65 -2.83 -9.28
C VAL A 67 2.13 -3.03 -9.35
N ALA A 68 1.39 -2.59 -8.35
CA ALA A 68 -0.07 -2.65 -8.35
C ALA A 68 -0.67 -1.94 -9.57
N ARG A 69 -0.16 -0.76 -9.93
CA ARG A 69 -0.62 -0.02 -11.11
C ARG A 69 -0.34 -0.75 -12.42
N ALA A 70 0.82 -1.38 -12.56
CA ALA A 70 1.15 -2.17 -13.74
C ALA A 70 0.21 -3.38 -13.88
N LEU A 71 -0.10 -4.06 -12.78
CA LEU A 71 -0.97 -5.24 -12.77
C LEU A 71 -2.45 -4.95 -13.05
N LEU A 72 -2.92 -3.71 -12.91
CA LEU A 72 -4.33 -3.38 -13.17
C LEU A 72 -4.78 -3.69 -14.59
N SER A 73 -3.92 -3.48 -15.58
CA SER A 73 -4.21 -3.83 -16.98
C SER A 73 -4.34 -5.33 -17.16
N ASP A 74 -3.33 -6.07 -16.72
CA ASP A 74 -3.26 -7.52 -16.88
C ASP A 74 -4.45 -8.23 -16.20
N ILE A 75 -4.78 -7.77 -14.98
CA ILE A 75 -5.96 -8.27 -14.25
C ILE A 75 -7.25 -7.99 -15.02
N SER A 76 -7.39 -6.79 -15.58
CA SER A 76 -8.60 -6.43 -16.34
C SER A 76 -8.73 -7.25 -17.62
N GLU A 77 -7.65 -7.52 -18.30
CA GLU A 77 -7.62 -8.38 -19.48
C GLU A 77 -8.02 -9.83 -19.14
N LEU A 78 -7.46 -10.38 -18.06
CA LEU A 78 -7.80 -11.72 -17.59
C LEU A 78 -9.26 -11.83 -17.14
N GLU A 79 -9.79 -10.83 -16.43
CA GLU A 79 -11.20 -10.79 -16.05
C GLU A 79 -12.13 -10.78 -17.27
N GLN A 80 -11.78 -10.01 -18.31
CA GLN A 80 -12.56 -9.98 -19.56
C GLN A 80 -12.48 -11.30 -20.33
N SER A 81 -11.28 -11.91 -20.38
CA SER A 81 -11.09 -13.20 -21.02
C SER A 81 -11.92 -14.28 -20.34
N LEU A 82 -11.84 -14.40 -19.02
CA LEU A 82 -12.63 -15.36 -18.24
C LEU A 82 -14.15 -15.15 -18.39
N ASN A 83 -14.61 -13.90 -18.50
CA ASN A 83 -16.01 -13.62 -18.75
C ASN A 83 -16.46 -14.15 -20.12
N LYS A 84 -15.66 -13.92 -21.19
CA LYS A 84 -15.93 -14.43 -22.54
C LYS A 84 -15.94 -15.96 -22.57
N THR A 85 -14.97 -16.57 -21.91
CA THR A 85 -14.85 -18.03 -21.80
C THR A 85 -16.05 -18.62 -21.05
N GLY A 86 -16.51 -17.99 -19.97
CA GLY A 86 -17.71 -18.38 -19.25
C GLY A 86 -19.02 -18.26 -20.07
N GLU A 87 -19.14 -17.25 -20.95
CA GLU A 87 -20.28 -17.14 -21.86
C GLU A 87 -20.27 -18.21 -22.98
N ARG A 88 -19.07 -18.56 -23.46
CA ARG A 88 -18.91 -19.65 -24.46
C ARG A 88 -19.24 -21.02 -23.84
N LEU A 89 -18.87 -21.25 -22.58
CA LEU A 89 -19.20 -22.50 -21.88
C LEU A 89 -20.70 -22.82 -21.90
N LYS A 90 -21.55 -21.79 -21.81
CA LYS A 90 -23.02 -21.97 -21.86
C LYS A 90 -23.58 -22.35 -23.24
N LYS A 91 -22.77 -22.27 -24.29
CA LYS A 91 -23.16 -22.46 -25.70
C LYS A 91 -22.41 -23.59 -26.38
N LEU A 92 -21.79 -24.49 -25.61
CA LEU A 92 -21.08 -25.63 -26.15
C LEU A 92 -22.08 -26.62 -26.78
N GLU A 93 -21.80 -27.04 -28.02
CA GLU A 93 -22.62 -28.02 -28.75
C GLU A 93 -21.79 -29.24 -29.17
N THR A 94 -20.46 -29.14 -29.25
CA THR A 94 -19.60 -30.22 -29.74
C THR A 94 -18.48 -30.54 -28.77
N LEU A 95 -18.01 -31.81 -28.78
CA LEU A 95 -16.88 -32.26 -27.98
C LEU A 95 -15.56 -31.53 -28.36
N GLU A 96 -15.42 -31.15 -29.63
CA GLU A 96 -14.25 -30.42 -30.09
C GLU A 96 -14.22 -28.99 -29.51
N ASP A 97 -15.38 -28.33 -29.40
CA ASP A 97 -15.48 -27.00 -28.77
C ASP A 97 -15.18 -27.08 -27.27
N GLU A 98 -15.63 -28.15 -26.60
CA GLU A 98 -15.33 -28.39 -25.19
C GLU A 98 -13.82 -28.56 -24.95
N GLN A 99 -13.13 -29.35 -25.78
CA GLN A 99 -11.69 -29.55 -25.68
C GLN A 99 -10.89 -28.24 -25.92
N LYS A 100 -11.30 -27.44 -26.90
CA LYS A 100 -10.67 -26.15 -27.15
C LYS A 100 -10.87 -25.19 -25.97
N LEU A 101 -12.07 -25.11 -25.44
CA LEU A 101 -12.39 -24.26 -24.30
C LEU A 101 -11.64 -24.67 -23.04
N MET A 102 -11.49 -25.99 -22.81
CA MET A 102 -10.69 -26.52 -21.70
C MET A 102 -9.21 -26.10 -21.81
N ALA A 103 -8.62 -26.18 -23.01
CA ALA A 103 -7.26 -25.75 -23.24
C ALA A 103 -7.07 -24.25 -22.99
N GLU A 104 -8.05 -23.41 -23.39
CA GLU A 104 -8.06 -21.98 -23.12
C GLU A 104 -8.12 -21.70 -21.60
N LEU A 105 -9.03 -22.36 -20.86
CA LEU A 105 -9.17 -22.24 -19.40
C LEU A 105 -7.87 -22.64 -18.67
N ILE A 106 -7.23 -23.73 -19.04
CA ILE A 106 -5.93 -24.14 -18.47
C ILE A 106 -4.86 -23.07 -18.72
N SER A 107 -4.84 -22.49 -19.90
CA SER A 107 -3.90 -21.40 -20.23
C SER A 107 -4.17 -20.14 -19.37
N GLU A 108 -5.44 -19.78 -19.21
CA GLU A 108 -5.84 -18.64 -18.36
C GLU A 108 -5.50 -18.89 -16.87
N ALA A 109 -5.78 -20.07 -16.36
CA ALA A 109 -5.43 -20.47 -14.99
C ALA A 109 -3.92 -20.36 -14.75
N SER A 110 -3.10 -20.84 -15.67
CA SER A 110 -1.63 -20.74 -15.59
C SER A 110 -1.15 -19.27 -15.55
N LYS A 111 -1.77 -18.38 -16.33
CA LYS A 111 -1.45 -16.95 -16.31
C LYS A 111 -1.81 -16.30 -14.98
N VAL A 112 -2.99 -16.65 -14.43
CA VAL A 112 -3.45 -16.16 -13.11
C VAL A 112 -2.50 -16.63 -12.02
N GLU A 113 -2.14 -17.91 -12.00
CA GLU A 113 -1.22 -18.48 -11.01
C GLU A 113 0.15 -17.82 -11.06
N LYS A 114 0.71 -17.62 -12.26
CA LYS A 114 1.97 -16.88 -12.44
C LYS A 114 1.88 -15.45 -11.90
N LEU A 115 0.83 -14.72 -12.24
CA LEU A 115 0.61 -13.34 -11.75
C LEU A 115 0.54 -13.31 -10.22
N ILE A 116 -0.07 -14.31 -9.58
CA ILE A 116 -0.14 -14.46 -8.13
C ILE A 116 1.23 -14.72 -7.54
N SER A 117 1.94 -15.73 -8.05
CA SER A 117 3.23 -16.18 -7.55
C SER A 117 4.27 -15.06 -7.62
N ASP A 118 4.42 -14.43 -8.78
CA ASP A 118 5.45 -13.41 -9.04
C ASP A 118 5.33 -12.18 -8.12
N ASN A 119 4.15 -11.91 -7.59
CA ASN A 119 3.89 -10.69 -6.83
C ASN A 119 3.50 -10.92 -5.35
N SER A 120 3.31 -12.17 -4.92
CA SER A 120 2.82 -12.51 -3.57
C SER A 120 3.73 -11.98 -2.46
N PHE A 121 5.04 -12.15 -2.58
CA PHE A 121 6.01 -11.67 -1.60
C PHE A 121 5.95 -10.17 -1.41
N ARG A 122 5.87 -9.40 -2.51
CA ARG A 122 5.82 -7.93 -2.46
C ARG A 122 4.58 -7.40 -1.76
N PHE A 123 3.42 -7.96 -2.06
CA PHE A 123 2.17 -7.55 -1.42
C PHE A 123 2.08 -8.00 0.04
N SER A 124 2.61 -9.16 0.39
CA SER A 124 2.71 -9.60 1.78
C SER A 124 3.63 -8.70 2.60
N ALA A 125 4.80 -8.34 2.05
CA ALA A 125 5.72 -7.39 2.66
C ALA A 125 5.07 -6.01 2.84
N MET A 126 4.35 -5.51 1.82
CA MET A 126 3.58 -4.26 1.90
C MET A 126 2.60 -4.26 3.09
N GLN A 127 1.84 -5.33 3.28
CA GLN A 127 0.89 -5.44 4.39
C GLN A 127 1.60 -5.44 5.75
N ALA A 128 2.73 -6.13 5.87
CA ALA A 128 3.52 -6.15 7.09
C ALA A 128 4.07 -4.75 7.43
N TYR A 129 4.64 -4.06 6.45
CA TYR A 129 5.17 -2.70 6.63
C TYR A 129 4.07 -1.67 6.91
N PHE A 130 2.89 -1.83 6.32
CA PHE A 130 1.74 -0.98 6.63
C PHE A 130 1.36 -1.07 8.11
N LYS A 131 1.24 -2.28 8.66
CA LYS A 131 0.93 -2.50 10.08
C LYS A 131 1.98 -1.88 11.00
N ILE A 132 3.28 -1.99 10.64
CA ILE A 132 4.35 -1.36 11.42
C ILE A 132 4.20 0.16 11.36
N THR A 133 3.91 0.73 10.19
CA THR A 133 3.73 2.18 10.01
C THR A 133 2.60 2.69 10.90
N GLU A 134 1.44 2.02 10.92
CA GLU A 134 0.33 2.38 11.80
C GLU A 134 0.71 2.30 13.27
N SER A 135 1.34 1.21 13.69
CA SER A 135 1.81 1.04 15.07
C SER A 135 2.76 2.16 15.50
N ARG A 136 3.71 2.57 14.63
CA ARG A 136 4.64 3.67 14.95
C ARG A 136 3.92 5.01 15.07
N LEU A 137 2.93 5.24 14.22
CA LEU A 137 2.11 6.45 14.26
C LEU A 137 1.30 6.54 15.58
N GLU A 138 0.71 5.44 16.02
CA GLU A 138 -0.03 5.38 17.28
C GLU A 138 0.87 5.62 18.50
N MET A 139 2.09 5.06 18.49
CA MET A 139 3.07 5.24 19.56
C MET A 139 3.49 6.70 19.79
N LEU A 140 3.34 7.57 18.79
CA LEU A 140 3.66 8.99 18.91
C LEU A 140 2.67 9.73 19.81
N ARG A 141 1.44 9.24 20.00
CA ARG A 141 0.37 9.89 20.76
C ARG A 141 0.21 11.36 20.40
N GLU A 142 -0.03 11.58 19.11
CA GLU A 142 -0.10 12.91 18.53
C GLU A 142 -1.19 13.78 19.14
N GLN A 143 -0.84 15.04 19.39
CA GLN A 143 -1.78 16.10 19.73
C GLN A 143 -1.70 17.19 18.66
N LYS A 144 -2.85 17.71 18.26
CA LYS A 144 -2.97 18.65 17.16
C LYS A 144 -2.54 20.06 17.56
N ILE A 145 -1.67 20.66 16.75
CA ILE A 145 -1.43 22.09 16.76
C ILE A 145 -2.56 22.76 15.96
N PRO A 146 -3.24 23.79 16.46
CA PRO A 146 -4.30 24.48 15.73
C PRO A 146 -3.86 24.90 14.33
N THR A 147 -4.72 24.67 13.33
CA THR A 147 -4.50 24.98 11.91
C THR A 147 -3.41 24.16 11.19
N ILE A 148 -2.58 23.42 11.90
CA ILE A 148 -1.51 22.59 11.34
C ILE A 148 -2.00 21.14 11.18
N ARG A 149 -1.59 20.50 10.07
CA ARG A 149 -1.90 19.10 9.81
C ARG A 149 -0.96 18.20 10.60
N THR A 150 -1.51 17.17 11.24
CA THR A 150 -0.72 16.15 11.94
C THR A 150 -0.13 15.12 10.98
N LEU A 151 0.81 14.29 11.45
CA LEU A 151 1.32 13.15 10.69
C LEU A 151 0.20 12.14 10.40
N LYS A 152 -0.71 11.90 11.36
CA LYS A 152 -1.87 11.01 11.18
C LYS A 152 -2.83 11.53 10.12
N GLU A 153 -3.18 12.82 10.14
CA GLU A 153 -4.03 13.43 9.10
C GLU A 153 -3.40 13.36 7.71
N PHE A 154 -2.08 13.54 7.61
CA PHE A 154 -1.35 13.34 6.36
C PHE A 154 -1.40 11.89 5.90
N HIS A 155 -1.18 10.96 6.81
CA HIS A 155 -1.19 9.52 6.56
C HIS A 155 -2.54 9.06 6.00
N VAL A 156 -3.64 9.43 6.68
CA VAL A 156 -5.01 9.11 6.24
C VAL A 156 -5.32 9.65 4.84
N ARG A 157 -4.86 10.86 4.53
CA ARG A 157 -5.19 11.51 3.24
C ARG A 157 -4.32 11.07 2.07
N ARG A 158 -3.10 10.60 2.29
CA ARG A 158 -2.13 10.35 1.22
C ARG A 158 -1.64 8.92 1.14
N PHE A 159 -1.46 8.28 2.28
CA PHE A 159 -0.88 6.95 2.32
C PHE A 159 -1.94 5.86 2.29
N ILE A 160 -2.99 5.95 3.10
CA ILE A 160 -4.07 4.96 3.12
C ILE A 160 -4.69 4.74 1.74
N PRO A 161 -5.07 5.77 0.93
CA PRO A 161 -5.64 5.54 -0.40
C PRO A 161 -4.69 4.80 -1.35
N ALA A 162 -3.38 5.01 -1.23
CA ALA A 162 -2.39 4.28 -2.02
C ALA A 162 -2.33 2.80 -1.60
N TYR A 163 -2.33 2.53 -0.30
CA TYR A 163 -2.40 1.18 0.24
C TYR A 163 -3.68 0.46 -0.17
N ASP A 164 -4.85 1.11 -0.06
CA ASP A 164 -6.15 0.55 -0.43
C ASP A 164 -6.21 0.18 -1.92
N THR A 165 -5.58 0.98 -2.78
CA THR A 165 -5.46 0.63 -4.20
C THR A 165 -4.64 -0.64 -4.39
N CYS A 166 -3.53 -0.80 -3.68
CA CYS A 166 -2.75 -2.03 -3.71
C CYS A 166 -3.56 -3.22 -3.18
N MET A 167 -4.32 -3.03 -2.10
CA MET A 167 -5.19 -4.08 -1.54
C MET A 167 -6.33 -4.45 -2.48
N SER A 168 -6.87 -3.51 -3.25
CA SER A 168 -7.85 -3.80 -4.30
C SER A 168 -7.27 -4.73 -5.37
N VAL A 169 -6.02 -4.50 -5.79
CA VAL A 169 -5.32 -5.40 -6.72
C VAL A 169 -5.13 -6.80 -6.12
N VAL A 170 -4.73 -6.87 -4.87
CA VAL A 170 -4.59 -8.15 -4.14
C VAL A 170 -5.92 -8.92 -4.13
N LYS A 171 -7.03 -8.24 -3.79
CA LYS A 171 -8.36 -8.85 -3.76
C LYS A 171 -8.80 -9.35 -5.13
N ARG A 172 -8.65 -8.52 -6.18
CA ARG A 172 -9.00 -8.93 -7.56
C ARG A 172 -8.20 -10.15 -8.01
N LYS A 173 -6.91 -10.18 -7.68
CA LYS A 173 -6.02 -11.31 -7.97
C LYS A 173 -6.52 -12.62 -7.34
N TYR A 174 -6.95 -12.60 -6.08
CA TYR A 174 -7.53 -13.78 -5.43
C TYR A 174 -8.89 -14.16 -6.03
N ASN A 175 -9.74 -13.20 -6.33
CA ASN A 175 -11.02 -13.47 -7.00
C ASN A 175 -10.82 -14.14 -8.37
N LEU A 176 -9.76 -13.77 -9.11
CA LEU A 176 -9.41 -14.46 -10.36
C LEU A 176 -8.99 -15.91 -10.10
N SER A 177 -8.20 -16.18 -9.06
CA SER A 177 -7.79 -17.54 -8.68
C SER A 177 -9.00 -18.42 -8.37
N ASP A 178 -9.93 -17.90 -7.57
CA ASP A 178 -11.16 -18.63 -7.19
C ASP A 178 -12.06 -18.94 -8.40
N ARG A 179 -11.98 -18.15 -9.47
CA ARG A 179 -12.78 -18.33 -10.69
C ARG A 179 -12.19 -19.36 -11.65
N VAL A 180 -10.90 -19.63 -11.56
CA VAL A 180 -10.21 -20.60 -12.44
C VAL A 180 -9.92 -21.93 -11.75
N SER A 181 -10.20 -22.04 -10.45
CA SER A 181 -10.13 -23.27 -9.65
C SER A 181 -11.44 -24.04 -9.72
#